data_3965e60c9ed39fd9ed33c5da9d6aa6dd
#
_entry.id   3965e60c9ed39fd9ed33c5da9d6aa6dd
#
_cell.length_a   1.000
_cell.length_b   1.000
_cell.length_c   1.000
_cell.angle_alpha   90.00
_cell.angle_beta   90.00
_cell.angle_gamma   90.00
#
_symmetry.space_group_name_H-M   'P 1'
#
loop_
_entity.id
_entity.type
_entity.pdbx_description
1 polymer ?
#
loop_
_entity_poly.entity_id
_entity_poly.type
_entity_poly.pdbx_seq_one_letter_code
_entity_poly.pdbx_strand_id
1 'polypeptide(L)'
;LIDTYVPLIIPAIAAPTVVFFMKQYMESTLSLEMIEAARIDGCGEIGIFLKVVLPSQKPAIGALGIYMFMSMWNNFMWPLINLSTKSMYNFPVALAMLDGVAWRKDYGVVMLATVCAVLPIMIIFLIFQKQFVAGVMGGAVKE
;
A
#
# COMPACT_ATOMS: atom_id res chain seq x y z
N LEU A 1 -11.80 -20.88 -4.01
CA LEU A 1 -10.95 -19.70 -3.86
C LEU A 1 -9.60 -19.99 -3.19
N ILE A 2 -9.37 -21.21 -2.74
CA ILE A 2 -8.06 -21.65 -2.22
C ILE A 2 -7.11 -21.79 -3.41
N ASP A 3 -5.82 -21.53 -3.18
CA ASP A 3 -4.74 -21.57 -4.18
C ASP A 3 -4.97 -20.63 -5.37
N THR A 4 -5.43 -19.42 -5.06
CA THR A 4 -5.57 -18.30 -6.03
C THR A 4 -5.17 -17.00 -5.36
N TYR A 5 -4.89 -15.95 -6.15
CA TYR A 5 -4.60 -14.61 -5.62
C TYR A 5 -5.85 -13.83 -5.19
N VAL A 6 -7.04 -14.32 -5.52
CA VAL A 6 -8.31 -13.64 -5.23
C VAL A 6 -8.51 -13.33 -3.74
N PRO A 7 -8.29 -14.28 -2.79
CA PRO A 7 -8.40 -14.00 -1.36
C PRO A 7 -7.35 -13.01 -0.83
N LEU A 8 -6.27 -12.81 -1.56
CA LEU A 8 -5.23 -11.84 -1.19
C LEU A 8 -5.57 -10.44 -1.67
N ILE A 9 -6.22 -10.31 -2.82
CA ILE A 9 -6.51 -9.04 -3.48
C ILE A 9 -7.82 -8.42 -2.97
N ILE A 10 -8.90 -9.19 -2.91
CA ILE A 10 -10.24 -8.65 -2.59
C ILE A 10 -10.28 -7.94 -1.23
N PRO A 11 -9.78 -8.52 -0.12
CA PRO A 11 -9.81 -7.84 1.19
C PRO A 11 -8.94 -6.58 1.23
N ALA A 12 -7.91 -6.52 0.39
CA ALA A 12 -6.99 -5.39 0.34
C ALA A 12 -7.59 -4.17 -0.39
N ILE A 13 -8.54 -4.36 -1.32
CA ILE A 13 -9.15 -3.27 -2.10
C ILE A 13 -9.85 -2.25 -1.19
N ALA A 14 -10.47 -2.69 -0.11
CA ALA A 14 -11.21 -1.83 0.82
C ALA A 14 -10.72 -2.03 2.27
N ALA A 15 -9.40 -1.95 2.48
CA ALA A 15 -8.84 -2.05 3.81
C ALA A 15 -9.38 -0.93 4.72
N PRO A 16 -10.02 -1.24 5.86
CA PRO A 16 -10.67 -0.24 6.72
C PRO A 16 -9.73 0.89 7.15
N THR A 17 -8.47 0.57 7.42
CA THR A 17 -7.43 1.54 7.78
C THR A 17 -7.21 2.57 6.67
N VAL A 18 -7.18 2.13 5.41
CA VAL A 18 -6.97 3.02 4.25
C VAL A 18 -8.19 3.92 4.06
N VAL A 19 -9.39 3.35 4.14
CA VAL A 19 -10.65 4.12 4.02
C VAL A 19 -10.74 5.17 5.12
N PHE A 20 -10.45 4.79 6.37
CA PHE A 20 -10.47 5.71 7.50
C PHE A 20 -9.45 6.84 7.34
N PHE A 21 -8.22 6.51 6.98
CA PHE A 21 -7.16 7.53 6.81
C PHE A 21 -7.50 8.49 5.67
N MET A 22 -7.96 7.97 4.52
CA MET A 22 -8.38 8.81 3.40
C MET A 22 -9.52 9.74 3.79
N LYS A 23 -10.52 9.24 4.52
CA LYS A 23 -11.62 10.06 5.01
C LYS A 23 -11.11 11.21 5.88
N GLN A 24 -10.28 10.92 6.88
CA GLN A 24 -9.72 11.94 7.79
C GLN A 24 -8.87 12.98 7.04
N TYR A 25 -8.08 12.53 6.08
CA TYR A 25 -7.26 13.42 5.29
C TYR A 25 -8.13 14.31 4.38
N MET A 26 -9.16 13.77 3.75
CA MET A 26 -10.12 14.54 2.94
C MET A 26 -10.84 15.59 3.78
N GLU A 27 -11.32 15.25 4.97
CA GLU A 27 -11.98 16.20 5.89
C GLU A 27 -11.04 17.33 6.34
N SER A 28 -9.73 17.09 6.38
CA SER A 28 -8.75 18.11 6.77
C SER A 28 -8.31 19.01 5.62
N THR A 29 -8.41 18.55 4.37
CA THR A 29 -7.82 19.24 3.19
C THR A 29 -8.83 19.80 2.22
N LEU A 30 -10.08 19.30 2.23
CA LEU A 30 -11.16 19.76 1.36
C LEU A 30 -12.12 20.65 2.14
N SER A 31 -12.31 21.89 1.69
CA SER A 31 -13.41 22.74 2.16
C SER A 31 -14.63 22.58 1.26
N LEU A 32 -15.81 22.73 1.84
CA LEU A 32 -17.07 22.76 1.07
C LEU A 32 -17.08 23.88 0.04
N GLU A 33 -16.51 25.03 0.40
CA GLU A 33 -16.39 26.21 -0.47
C GLU A 33 -15.64 25.92 -1.76
N MET A 34 -14.58 25.11 -1.70
CA MET A 34 -13.81 24.71 -2.89
C MET A 34 -14.65 23.82 -3.84
N ILE A 35 -15.47 22.96 -3.29
CA ILE A 35 -16.38 22.09 -4.06
C ILE A 35 -17.53 22.90 -4.67
N GLU A 36 -18.09 23.84 -3.91
CA GLU A 36 -19.16 24.73 -4.37
C GLU A 36 -18.69 25.68 -5.46
N ALA A 37 -17.49 26.25 -5.32
CA ALA A 37 -16.89 27.09 -6.37
C ALA A 37 -16.72 26.32 -7.68
N ALA A 38 -16.19 25.09 -7.62
CA ALA A 38 -16.06 24.26 -8.82
C ALA A 38 -17.42 23.89 -9.44
N ARG A 39 -18.48 23.77 -8.63
CA ARG A 39 -19.84 23.53 -9.09
C ARG A 39 -20.44 24.75 -9.78
N ILE A 40 -20.18 25.96 -9.26
CA ILE A 40 -20.57 27.22 -9.88
C ILE A 40 -19.84 27.41 -11.22
N ASP A 41 -18.58 26.99 -11.32
CA ASP A 41 -17.80 26.99 -12.58
C ASP A 41 -18.31 25.97 -13.61
N GLY A 42 -19.42 25.28 -13.34
CA GLY A 42 -20.06 24.33 -14.26
C GLY A 42 -19.42 22.94 -14.30
N CYS A 43 -18.57 22.60 -13.34
CA CYS A 43 -18.01 21.25 -13.24
C CYS A 43 -19.08 20.28 -12.72
N GLY A 44 -19.32 19.19 -13.45
CA GLY A 44 -20.11 18.06 -12.95
C GLY A 44 -19.36 17.28 -11.85
N GLU A 45 -20.06 16.46 -11.07
CA GLU A 45 -19.50 15.74 -9.90
C GLU A 45 -18.23 14.92 -10.23
N ILE A 46 -18.20 14.24 -11.38
CA ILE A 46 -17.00 13.50 -11.83
C ILE A 46 -15.86 14.47 -12.15
N GLY A 47 -16.17 15.63 -12.74
CA GLY A 47 -15.18 16.68 -13.02
C GLY A 47 -14.58 17.26 -11.74
N ILE A 48 -15.38 17.51 -10.72
CA ILE A 48 -14.95 17.96 -9.39
C ILE A 48 -14.04 16.90 -8.77
N PHE A 49 -14.45 15.63 -8.81
CA PHE A 49 -13.61 14.55 -8.28
C PHE A 49 -12.23 14.48 -8.94
N LEU A 50 -12.19 14.49 -10.28
CA LEU A 50 -10.93 14.31 -11.01
C LEU A 50 -10.04 15.56 -11.02
N LYS A 51 -10.61 16.76 -11.03
CA LYS A 51 -9.84 18.02 -11.19
C LYS A 51 -9.54 18.73 -9.86
N VAL A 52 -10.36 18.50 -8.83
CA VAL A 52 -10.23 19.17 -7.52
C VAL A 52 -9.85 18.18 -6.44
N VAL A 53 -10.69 17.17 -6.22
CA VAL A 53 -10.51 16.23 -5.10
C VAL A 53 -9.26 15.38 -5.29
N LEU A 54 -9.15 14.64 -6.38
CA LEU A 54 -8.05 13.71 -6.61
C LEU A 54 -6.67 14.37 -6.60
N PRO A 55 -6.45 15.54 -7.23
CA PRO A 55 -5.18 16.25 -7.14
C PRO A 55 -4.81 16.72 -5.72
N SER A 56 -5.79 17.19 -4.94
CA SER A 56 -5.55 17.62 -3.55
C SER A 56 -5.18 16.45 -2.63
N GLN A 57 -5.60 15.24 -2.96
CA GLN A 57 -5.33 14.01 -2.19
C GLN A 57 -4.00 13.30 -2.58
N LYS A 58 -3.26 13.80 -3.57
CA LYS A 58 -2.01 13.16 -4.02
C LYS A 58 -1.03 12.80 -2.90
N PRO A 59 -0.77 13.66 -1.88
CA PRO A 59 0.15 13.30 -0.79
C PRO A 59 -0.35 12.12 0.04
N ALA A 60 -1.65 12.08 0.35
CA ALA A 60 -2.25 10.98 1.11
C ALA A 60 -2.24 9.67 0.31
N ILE A 61 -2.58 9.74 -0.98
CA ILE A 61 -2.53 8.58 -1.89
C ILE A 61 -1.10 8.02 -1.97
N GLY A 62 -0.10 8.89 -2.06
CA GLY A 62 1.30 8.47 -2.06
C GLY A 62 1.72 7.79 -0.76
N ALA A 63 1.39 8.37 0.39
CA ALA A 63 1.69 7.80 1.70
C ALA A 63 1.00 6.45 1.92
N LEU A 64 -0.30 6.36 1.59
CA LEU A 64 -1.07 5.12 1.69
C LEU A 64 -0.61 4.06 0.69
N GLY A 65 -0.21 4.47 -0.51
CA GLY A 65 0.36 3.56 -1.50
C GLY A 65 1.62 2.86 -0.99
N ILE A 66 2.53 3.60 -0.34
CA ILE A 66 3.72 3.02 0.30
C ILE A 66 3.31 2.08 1.44
N TYR A 67 2.41 2.54 2.32
CA TYR A 67 1.93 1.74 3.45
C TYR A 67 1.32 0.41 2.97
N MET A 68 0.44 0.46 1.98
CA MET A 68 -0.20 -0.73 1.40
C MET A 68 0.81 -1.65 0.72
N PHE A 69 1.74 -1.07 -0.05
CA PHE A 69 2.81 -1.86 -0.66
C PHE A 69 3.62 -2.60 0.40
N MET A 70 4.09 -1.92 1.44
CA MET A 70 4.87 -2.53 2.52
C MET A 70 4.08 -3.62 3.25
N SER A 71 2.80 -3.37 3.54
CA SER A 71 1.89 -4.31 4.19
C SER A 71 1.69 -5.58 3.34
N MET A 72 1.48 -5.43 2.03
CA MET A 72 1.28 -6.55 1.12
C MET A 72 2.58 -7.29 0.82
N TRP A 73 3.68 -6.56 0.63
CA TRP A 73 4.99 -7.16 0.36
C TRP A 73 5.48 -8.03 1.51
N ASN A 74 5.30 -7.58 2.75
CA ASN A 74 5.71 -8.31 3.95
C ASN A 74 4.65 -9.32 4.44
N ASN A 75 3.52 -9.45 3.76
CA ASN A 75 2.46 -10.36 4.19
C ASN A 75 2.90 -11.81 4.02
N PHE A 76 2.99 -12.51 5.14
CA PHE A 76 3.43 -13.90 5.23
C PHE A 76 2.28 -14.86 5.53
N MET A 77 1.53 -14.56 6.59
CA MET A 77 0.56 -15.51 7.15
C MET A 77 -0.59 -15.79 6.19
N TRP A 78 -1.14 -14.74 5.57
CA TRP A 78 -2.30 -14.87 4.71
C TRP A 78 -2.00 -15.64 3.40
N PRO A 79 -0.89 -15.34 2.68
CA PRO A 79 -0.44 -16.16 1.56
C PRO A 79 -0.11 -17.61 1.96
N LEU A 80 0.52 -17.82 3.11
CA LEU A 80 0.88 -19.17 3.58
C LEU A 80 -0.36 -20.07 3.76
N ILE A 81 -1.48 -19.51 4.23
CA ILE A 81 -2.71 -20.26 4.43
C ILE A 81 -3.47 -20.49 3.13
N ASN A 82 -3.43 -19.53 2.20
CA ASN A 82 -4.25 -19.54 1.00
C ASN A 82 -3.57 -20.14 -0.24
N LEU A 83 -2.24 -20.13 -0.29
CA LEU A 83 -1.47 -20.64 -1.44
C LEU A 83 -0.84 -21.98 -1.11
N SER A 84 -1.07 -22.96 -1.96
CA SER A 84 -0.50 -24.32 -1.85
C SER A 84 0.51 -24.62 -2.95
N THR A 85 0.33 -24.03 -4.13
CA THR A 85 1.22 -24.23 -5.28
C THR A 85 2.49 -23.38 -5.13
N LYS A 86 3.66 -24.01 -5.17
CA LYS A 86 4.97 -23.37 -4.97
C LYS A 86 5.25 -22.19 -5.93
N SER A 87 4.77 -22.27 -7.17
CA SER A 87 4.94 -21.20 -8.17
C SER A 87 4.10 -19.95 -7.87
N MET A 88 3.15 -20.05 -6.93
CA MET A 88 2.28 -18.94 -6.53
C MET A 88 2.73 -18.27 -5.23
N TYR A 89 3.74 -18.80 -4.55
CA TYR A 89 4.20 -18.25 -3.28
C TYR A 89 4.72 -16.83 -3.47
N ASN A 90 4.32 -15.93 -2.58
CA ASN A 90 4.95 -14.63 -2.48
C ASN A 90 6.35 -14.76 -1.84
N PHE A 91 7.13 -13.70 -1.89
CA PHE A 91 8.54 -13.73 -1.50
C PHE A 91 8.76 -14.17 -0.04
N PRO A 92 8.04 -13.66 0.98
CA PRO A 92 8.18 -14.11 2.37
C PRO A 92 7.90 -15.61 2.58
N VAL A 93 6.86 -16.14 1.92
CA VAL A 93 6.55 -17.58 2.01
C VAL A 93 7.63 -18.42 1.32
N ALA A 94 8.07 -18.00 0.14
CA ALA A 94 9.15 -18.69 -0.56
C ALA A 94 10.45 -18.70 0.25
N LEU A 95 10.79 -17.57 0.88
CA LEU A 95 11.98 -17.45 1.75
C LEU A 95 11.89 -18.38 2.97
N ALA A 96 10.73 -18.43 3.62
CA ALA A 96 10.50 -19.33 4.76
C ALA A 96 10.62 -20.82 4.36
N MET A 97 10.16 -21.16 3.14
CA MET A 97 10.30 -22.52 2.62
C MET A 97 11.76 -22.88 2.31
N LEU A 98 12.58 -21.92 1.89
CA LEU A 98 14.03 -22.15 1.73
C LEU A 98 14.72 -22.44 3.07
N ASP A 99 14.31 -21.78 4.14
CA ASP A 99 14.87 -22.00 5.49
C ASP A 99 14.40 -23.32 6.11
N GLY A 100 13.20 -23.80 5.75
CA GLY A 100 12.56 -24.99 6.35
C GLY A 100 12.97 -26.36 5.78
N VAL A 101 13.57 -26.43 4.59
CA VAL A 101 13.69 -27.71 3.82
C VAL A 101 15.07 -28.37 3.94
N ALA A 102 16.07 -27.79 4.55
CA ALA A 102 17.42 -28.28 4.40
C ALA A 102 17.99 -28.97 5.65
N TRP A 103 18.30 -30.25 5.53
CA TRP A 103 19.32 -30.95 6.32
C TRP A 103 20.72 -30.28 6.17
N ARG A 104 20.89 -29.40 5.16
CA ARG A 104 21.99 -28.49 4.94
C ARG A 104 21.41 -27.12 4.63
N LYS A 105 21.33 -26.25 5.63
CA LYS A 105 21.00 -24.83 5.44
C LYS A 105 22.13 -24.17 4.66
N ASP A 106 21.87 -23.77 3.44
CA ASP A 106 22.78 -22.88 2.72
C ASP A 106 22.49 -21.44 3.12
N TYR A 107 23.17 -20.99 4.19
CA TYR A 107 23.02 -19.64 4.69
C TYR A 107 23.34 -18.56 3.63
N GLY A 108 24.19 -18.85 2.65
CA GLY A 108 24.50 -17.94 1.57
C GLY A 108 23.27 -17.65 0.71
N VAL A 109 22.53 -18.69 0.35
CA VAL A 109 21.28 -18.55 -0.44
C VAL A 109 20.22 -17.80 0.35
N VAL A 110 20.02 -18.14 1.65
CA VAL A 110 19.03 -17.47 2.50
C VAL A 110 19.37 -15.99 2.68
N MET A 111 20.63 -15.65 2.93
CA MET A 111 21.08 -14.26 3.08
C MET A 111 20.91 -13.47 1.78
N LEU A 112 21.29 -14.04 0.64
CA LEU A 112 21.11 -13.39 -0.65
C LEU A 112 19.62 -13.15 -0.94
N ALA A 113 18.77 -14.14 -0.71
CA ALA A 113 17.33 -14.00 -0.86
C ALA A 113 16.76 -12.93 0.06
N THR A 114 17.22 -12.85 1.32
CA THR A 114 16.81 -11.79 2.26
C THR A 114 17.19 -10.40 1.75
N VAL A 115 18.40 -10.23 1.22
CA VAL A 115 18.81 -8.96 0.59
C VAL A 115 17.89 -8.61 -0.58
N CYS A 116 17.59 -9.58 -1.45
CA CYS A 116 16.65 -9.38 -2.56
C CYS A 116 15.23 -9.00 -2.09
N ALA A 117 14.80 -9.50 -0.93
CA ALA A 117 13.50 -9.13 -0.33
C ALA A 117 13.43 -7.68 0.13
N VAL A 118 14.54 -7.13 0.62
CA VAL A 118 14.60 -5.76 1.15
C VAL A 118 14.73 -4.72 0.03
N LEU A 119 15.40 -5.05 -1.07
CA LEU A 119 15.67 -4.11 -2.17
C LEU A 119 14.43 -3.38 -2.71
N PRO A 120 13.30 -4.05 -3.05
CA PRO A 120 12.13 -3.35 -3.56
C PRO A 120 11.55 -2.34 -2.56
N ILE A 121 11.55 -2.68 -1.26
CA ILE A 121 11.07 -1.79 -0.20
C ILE A 121 11.95 -0.54 -0.13
N MET A 122 13.28 -0.72 -0.16
CA MET A 122 14.23 0.39 -0.16
C MET A 122 14.05 1.30 -1.37
N ILE A 123 13.93 0.73 -2.56
CA ILE A 123 13.74 1.48 -3.81
C ILE A 123 12.46 2.32 -3.75
N ILE A 124 11.34 1.70 -3.38
CA ILE A 124 10.06 2.41 -3.28
C ILE A 124 10.13 3.49 -2.21
N PHE A 125 10.72 3.21 -1.05
CA PHE A 125 10.87 4.21 -0.01
C PHE A 125 11.71 5.41 -0.50
N LEU A 126 12.84 5.17 -1.15
CA LEU A 126 13.70 6.25 -1.68
C LEU A 126 12.99 7.13 -2.73
N ILE A 127 12.17 6.51 -3.59
CA ILE A 127 11.41 7.24 -4.62
C ILE A 127 10.31 8.10 -3.98
N PHE A 128 9.59 7.57 -3.00
CA PHE A 128 8.38 8.17 -2.45
C PHE A 128 8.55 8.79 -1.04
N GLN A 129 9.76 8.87 -0.50
CA GLN A 129 10.01 9.39 0.86
C GLN A 129 9.43 10.78 1.11
N LYS A 130 9.45 11.67 0.11
CA LYS A 130 8.89 13.03 0.21
C LYS A 130 7.38 13.01 0.40
N GLN A 131 6.67 12.15 -0.35
CA GLN A 131 5.23 11.98 -0.24
C GLN A 131 4.84 11.36 1.10
N PHE A 132 5.64 10.40 1.59
CA PHE A 132 5.43 9.78 2.89
C PHE A 132 5.51 10.81 4.02
N VAL A 133 6.57 11.62 4.05
CA VAL A 133 6.75 12.67 5.06
C VAL A 133 5.62 13.70 4.99
N ALA A 134 5.28 14.17 3.79
CA ALA A 134 4.20 15.14 3.59
C ALA A 134 2.82 14.60 4.03
N GLY A 135 2.53 13.33 3.73
CA GLY A 135 1.26 12.69 4.11
C GLY A 135 1.12 12.46 5.61
N VAL A 136 2.21 12.05 6.28
CA VAL A 136 2.22 11.82 7.74
C VAL A 136 2.16 13.15 8.50
N MET A 137 2.93 14.16 8.07
CA MET A 137 2.95 15.47 8.75
C MET A 137 1.67 16.27 8.50
N GLY A 138 1.05 16.17 7.33
CA GLY A 138 -0.23 16.84 7.04
C GLY A 138 -1.40 16.38 7.91
N GLY A 139 -1.33 15.17 8.47
CA GLY A 139 -2.31 14.66 9.43
C GLY A 139 -1.98 14.95 10.90
N ALA A 140 -0.73 15.35 11.21
CA ALA A 140 -0.26 15.53 12.58
C ALA A 140 -0.24 17.00 13.04
N VAL A 141 -0.33 17.97 12.13
CA VAL A 141 -0.34 19.41 12.47
C VAL A 141 -1.78 19.91 12.44
N LYS A 142 -2.49 19.67 13.54
CA LYS A 142 -3.58 20.52 13.98
C LYS A 142 -3.20 21.03 15.38
N GLU A 143 -2.54 22.13 15.45
CA GLU A 143 -2.67 23.11 16.52
C GLU A 143 -3.29 24.37 15.95
#